data_b792f3e5c5608a0ff5bc3c5f34a05242
#
_entry.id   b792f3e5c5608a0ff5bc3c5f34a05242
#
_cell.length_a   1.000
_cell.length_b   1.000
_cell.length_c   1.000
_cell.angle_alpha   90.00
_cell.angle_beta   90.00
_cell.angle_gamma   90.00
#
_symmetry.space_group_name_H-M   'P 1'
#
loop_
_entity.id
_entity.type
_entity.pdbx_description
1 polymer ?
#
loop_
_entity_poly.entity_id
_entity_poly.type
_entity_poly.pdbx_seq_one_letter_code
_entity_poly.pdbx_strand_id
1 'polypeptide(L)'
;MNALTSWTQFFKNIPIALIVFVFLYSGIFTKEYETNTLILILTKGLSRYKVVFAKFFVMFTMWTIGYLLCFAVTYGYNAFFWDNSIAVGLLPAMVHWWLFGVWIIGLIVLFSVLVKSYTGVLLGTGGSVLGVYLISFFPKAWKYTPTTLMESASLLIGTKSIEDYGIAVLITILLVVICLIVSITVMNRKQL
;
A
#
# COMPACT_ATOMS: atom_id res chain seq x y z
N MET A 1 27.25 -6.53 13.02
CA MET A 1 26.12 -6.25 12.13
C MET A 1 26.36 -7.05 10.86
N ASN A 2 25.33 -7.64 10.27
CA ASN A 2 25.43 -8.37 9.02
C ASN A 2 24.29 -7.93 8.07
N ALA A 3 24.33 -8.33 6.80
CA ALA A 3 23.32 -7.96 5.81
C ALA A 3 21.90 -8.33 6.26
N LEU A 4 21.71 -9.48 6.92
CA LEU A 4 20.41 -9.91 7.42
C LEU A 4 19.82 -8.92 8.45
N THR A 5 20.67 -8.41 9.36
CA THR A 5 20.24 -7.40 10.35
C THR A 5 19.82 -6.10 9.66
N SER A 6 20.57 -5.66 8.64
CA SER A 6 20.25 -4.46 7.85
C SER A 6 18.90 -4.62 7.14
N TRP A 7 18.66 -5.75 6.48
CA TRP A 7 17.39 -6.02 5.81
C TRP A 7 16.21 -6.14 6.79
N THR A 8 16.43 -6.75 7.95
CA THR A 8 15.40 -6.80 9.00
C THR A 8 15.01 -5.40 9.45
N GLN A 9 15.98 -4.50 9.63
CA GLN A 9 15.71 -3.11 10.00
C GLN A 9 15.02 -2.33 8.85
N PHE A 10 15.40 -2.57 7.60
CA PHE A 10 14.74 -1.98 6.46
C PHE A 10 13.24 -2.31 6.46
N PHE A 11 12.88 -3.59 6.50
CA PHE A 11 11.48 -4.01 6.49
C PHE A 11 10.71 -3.57 7.74
N LYS A 12 11.36 -3.52 8.91
CA LYS A 12 10.76 -3.03 10.15
C LYS A 12 10.38 -1.55 10.09
N ASN A 13 11.07 -0.75 9.26
CA ASN A 13 10.81 0.68 9.12
C ASN A 13 9.75 1.01 8.04
N ILE A 14 9.38 0.06 7.17
CA ILE A 14 8.37 0.29 6.13
C ILE A 14 7.01 0.73 6.69
N PRO A 15 6.48 0.17 7.81
CA PRO A 15 5.24 0.65 8.41
C PRO A 15 5.26 2.15 8.73
N ILE A 16 6.39 2.68 9.19
CA ILE A 16 6.55 4.12 9.48
C ILE A 16 6.44 4.93 8.18
N ALA A 17 7.12 4.48 7.12
CA ALA A 17 7.04 5.12 5.80
C ALA A 17 5.61 5.10 5.24
N LEU A 18 4.86 3.99 5.43
CA LEU A 18 3.46 3.88 5.03
C LEU A 18 2.55 4.81 5.83
N ILE A 19 2.76 4.96 7.14
CA ILE A 19 2.02 5.92 7.97
C ILE A 19 2.23 7.33 7.42
N VAL A 20 3.47 7.75 7.19
CA VAL A 20 3.78 9.06 6.60
C VAL A 20 3.12 9.21 5.23
N PHE A 21 3.16 8.17 4.40
CA PHE A 21 2.51 8.16 3.10
C PHE A 21 0.99 8.37 3.19
N VAL A 22 0.31 7.67 4.12
CA VAL A 22 -1.12 7.84 4.38
C VAL A 22 -1.43 9.29 4.79
N PHE A 23 -0.64 9.87 5.69
CA PHE A 23 -0.80 11.28 6.09
C PHE A 23 -0.64 12.24 4.90
N LEU A 24 0.36 12.07 4.07
CA LEU A 24 0.60 12.95 2.93
C LEU A 24 -0.52 12.89 1.88
N TYR A 25 -1.03 11.70 1.59
CA TYR A 25 -1.94 11.47 0.47
C TYR A 25 -3.43 11.40 0.85
N SER A 26 -3.79 11.35 2.14
CA SER A 26 -5.20 11.39 2.57
C SER A 26 -5.92 12.67 2.14
N GLY A 27 -5.18 13.76 1.89
CA GLY A 27 -5.72 15.03 1.38
C GLY A 27 -5.87 15.12 -0.14
N ILE A 28 -5.52 14.08 -0.90
CA ILE A 28 -5.41 14.18 -2.36
C ILE A 28 -6.74 14.49 -3.09
N PHE A 29 -7.87 14.09 -2.51
CA PHE A 29 -9.20 14.43 -3.00
C PHE A 29 -9.88 15.51 -2.14
N THR A 30 -9.64 15.51 -0.82
CA THR A 30 -10.35 16.40 0.11
C THR A 30 -10.07 17.85 -0.18
N LYS A 31 -8.82 18.20 -0.52
CA LYS A 31 -8.48 19.58 -0.96
C LYS A 31 -9.25 20.03 -2.19
N GLU A 32 -9.50 19.14 -3.15
CA GLU A 32 -10.25 19.47 -4.36
C GLU A 32 -11.76 19.60 -4.09
N TYR A 33 -12.27 18.87 -3.09
CA TYR A 33 -13.66 19.08 -2.62
C TYR A 33 -13.80 20.44 -1.93
N GLU A 34 -12.84 20.81 -1.07
CA GLU A 34 -12.85 22.09 -0.34
C GLU A 34 -12.73 23.30 -1.28
N THR A 35 -11.92 23.18 -2.34
CA THR A 35 -11.68 24.27 -3.30
C THR A 35 -12.65 24.26 -4.50
N ASN A 36 -13.60 23.33 -4.55
CA ASN A 36 -14.52 23.11 -5.68
C ASN A 36 -13.82 22.87 -7.03
N THR A 37 -12.51 22.63 -7.03
CA THR A 37 -11.74 22.39 -8.26
C THR A 37 -12.13 21.09 -8.94
N LEU A 38 -12.63 20.12 -8.20
CA LEU A 38 -13.14 18.86 -8.74
C LEU A 38 -14.34 19.12 -9.69
N ILE A 39 -15.25 20.02 -9.32
CA ILE A 39 -16.39 20.42 -10.17
C ILE A 39 -15.89 21.06 -11.45
N LEU A 40 -14.89 21.94 -11.36
CA LEU A 40 -14.31 22.63 -12.50
C LEU A 40 -13.63 21.66 -13.50
N ILE A 41 -13.00 20.63 -13.00
CA ILE A 41 -12.36 19.58 -13.82
C ILE A 41 -13.43 18.76 -14.56
N LEU A 42 -14.53 18.44 -13.89
CA LEU A 42 -15.63 17.66 -14.47
C LEU A 42 -16.46 18.46 -15.48
N THR A 43 -16.66 19.77 -15.25
CA THR A 43 -17.35 20.63 -16.21
C THR A 43 -16.57 20.85 -17.51
N LYS A 44 -15.22 20.67 -17.47
CA LYS A 44 -14.36 20.66 -18.65
C LYS A 44 -14.42 19.35 -19.45
N GLY A 45 -15.31 18.41 -19.09
CA GLY A 45 -15.56 17.17 -19.84
C GLY A 45 -14.66 16.00 -19.47
N LEU A 46 -13.88 16.08 -18.36
CA LEU A 46 -13.15 14.91 -17.89
C LEU A 46 -14.11 13.91 -17.24
N SER A 47 -14.03 12.65 -17.70
CA SER A 47 -14.81 11.56 -17.11
C SER A 47 -14.32 11.25 -15.69
N ARG A 48 -15.25 11.01 -14.78
CA ARG A 48 -15.00 10.79 -13.34
C ARG A 48 -14.04 9.64 -13.05
N TYR A 49 -14.12 8.55 -13.81
CA TYR A 49 -13.20 7.42 -13.65
C TYR A 49 -11.75 7.78 -13.97
N LYS A 50 -11.52 8.70 -14.95
CA LYS A 50 -10.16 9.16 -15.29
C LYS A 50 -9.52 9.92 -14.12
N VAL A 51 -10.30 10.68 -13.36
CA VAL A 51 -9.82 11.40 -12.16
C VAL A 51 -9.38 10.39 -11.08
N VAL A 52 -10.19 9.36 -10.82
CA VAL A 52 -9.87 8.31 -9.84
C VAL A 52 -8.60 7.58 -10.25
N PHE A 53 -8.50 7.15 -11.52
CA PHE A 53 -7.31 6.46 -12.03
C PHE A 53 -6.06 7.33 -12.01
N ALA A 54 -6.16 8.61 -12.41
CA ALA A 54 -5.02 9.53 -12.42
C ALA A 54 -4.43 9.67 -10.99
N LYS A 55 -5.30 9.82 -9.98
CA LYS A 55 -4.87 9.96 -8.59
C LYS A 55 -4.29 8.66 -8.04
N PHE A 56 -4.91 7.53 -8.33
CA PHE A 56 -4.35 6.23 -7.99
C PHE A 56 -2.96 6.06 -8.62
N PHE A 57 -2.82 6.38 -9.90
CA PHE A 57 -1.57 6.22 -10.63
C PHE A 57 -0.45 7.12 -10.09
N VAL A 58 -0.77 8.37 -9.73
CA VAL A 58 0.21 9.27 -9.09
C VAL A 58 0.72 8.68 -7.77
N MET A 59 -0.19 8.25 -6.89
CA MET A 59 0.21 7.64 -5.61
C MET A 59 0.99 6.35 -5.80
N PHE A 60 0.54 5.50 -6.73
CA PHE A 60 1.21 4.25 -7.10
C PHE A 60 2.63 4.50 -7.59
N THR A 61 2.82 5.49 -8.47
CA THR A 61 4.13 5.86 -9.00
C THR A 61 5.05 6.41 -7.90
N MET A 62 4.53 7.31 -7.06
CA MET A 62 5.29 7.87 -5.94
C MET A 62 5.71 6.80 -4.93
N TRP A 63 4.79 5.89 -4.57
CA TRP A 63 5.10 4.76 -3.70
C TRP A 63 6.17 3.85 -4.32
N THR A 64 5.98 3.48 -5.59
CA THR A 64 6.89 2.56 -6.28
C THR A 64 8.29 3.15 -6.41
N ILE A 65 8.41 4.40 -6.86
CA ILE A 65 9.72 5.07 -6.99
C ILE A 65 10.39 5.22 -5.62
N GLY A 66 9.68 5.74 -4.62
CA GLY A 66 10.25 5.93 -3.27
C GLY A 66 10.70 4.62 -2.65
N TYR A 67 9.85 3.58 -2.74
CA TYR A 67 10.15 2.26 -2.22
C TYR A 67 11.37 1.62 -2.91
N LEU A 68 11.40 1.63 -4.25
CA LEU A 68 12.51 1.08 -5.03
C LEU A 68 13.82 1.83 -4.79
N LEU A 69 13.78 3.15 -4.66
CA LEU A 69 14.98 3.93 -4.33
C LEU A 69 15.54 3.56 -2.96
N CYS A 70 14.70 3.48 -1.92
CA CYS A 70 15.13 3.04 -0.59
C CYS A 70 15.69 1.62 -0.61
N PHE A 71 15.04 0.72 -1.36
CA PHE A 71 15.52 -0.65 -1.53
C PHE A 71 16.88 -0.68 -2.24
N ALA A 72 17.04 0.04 -3.36
CA ALA A 72 18.29 0.09 -4.14
C ALA A 72 19.45 0.65 -3.32
N VAL A 73 19.21 1.72 -2.54
CA VAL A 73 20.24 2.29 -1.65
C VAL A 73 20.65 1.27 -0.58
N THR A 74 19.70 0.61 0.05
CA THR A 74 19.99 -0.42 1.07
C THR A 74 20.71 -1.62 0.45
N TYR A 75 20.31 -2.03 -0.76
CA TYR A 75 20.97 -3.11 -1.50
C TYR A 75 22.42 -2.78 -1.84
N GLY A 76 22.67 -1.57 -2.37
CA GLY A 76 24.02 -1.11 -2.70
C GLY A 76 24.91 -0.98 -1.46
N TYR A 77 24.36 -0.44 -0.35
CA TYR A 77 25.07 -0.36 0.92
C TYR A 77 25.46 -1.75 1.46
N ASN A 78 24.51 -2.69 1.47
CA ASN A 78 24.79 -4.04 1.91
C ASN A 78 25.76 -4.78 0.99
N ALA A 79 25.69 -4.58 -0.33
CA ALA A 79 26.61 -5.19 -1.27
C ALA A 79 28.05 -4.68 -1.10
N PHE A 80 28.21 -3.42 -0.63
CA PHE A 80 29.54 -2.85 -0.40
C PHE A 80 30.18 -3.34 0.91
N PHE A 81 29.39 -3.46 1.99
CA PHE A 81 29.93 -3.79 3.32
C PHE A 81 29.77 -5.28 3.71
N TRP A 82 28.82 -5.99 3.12
CA TRP A 82 28.46 -7.37 3.44
C TRP A 82 28.05 -8.11 2.18
N ASP A 83 27.67 -9.39 2.36
CA ASP A 83 27.14 -10.21 1.27
C ASP A 83 25.59 -10.31 1.38
N ASN A 84 24.88 -9.94 0.32
CA ASN A 84 23.43 -10.04 0.23
C ASN A 84 22.92 -11.47 0.07
N SER A 85 23.77 -12.44 -0.28
CA SER A 85 23.40 -13.85 -0.51
C SER A 85 22.81 -14.52 0.73
N ILE A 86 23.09 -13.97 1.92
CA ILE A 86 22.56 -14.47 3.21
C ILE A 86 21.04 -14.31 3.30
N ALA A 87 20.45 -13.36 2.58
CA ALA A 87 19.01 -13.07 2.58
C ALA A 87 18.32 -13.82 1.42
N VAL A 88 18.05 -15.11 1.60
CA VAL A 88 17.54 -16.02 0.56
C VAL A 88 16.22 -15.56 -0.06
N GLY A 89 15.29 -15.03 0.73
CA GLY A 89 13.96 -14.59 0.31
C GLY A 89 13.82 -13.09 0.13
N LEU A 90 14.89 -12.35 -0.21
CA LEU A 90 14.90 -10.89 -0.27
C LEU A 90 13.91 -10.33 -1.32
N LEU A 91 13.93 -10.85 -2.54
CA LEU A 91 13.05 -10.37 -3.62
C LEU A 91 11.56 -10.65 -3.32
N PRO A 92 11.14 -11.85 -2.89
CA PRO A 92 9.78 -12.06 -2.43
C PRO A 92 9.35 -11.11 -1.31
N ALA A 93 10.17 -10.92 -0.28
CA ALA A 93 9.88 -10.01 0.81
C ALA A 93 9.68 -8.55 0.32
N MET A 94 10.52 -8.11 -0.63
CA MET A 94 10.40 -6.82 -1.29
C MET A 94 9.05 -6.68 -2.01
N VAL A 95 8.66 -7.66 -2.82
CA VAL A 95 7.40 -7.63 -3.60
C VAL A 95 6.19 -7.65 -2.67
N HIS A 96 6.21 -8.42 -1.58
CA HIS A 96 5.13 -8.49 -0.61
C HIS A 96 4.87 -7.15 0.06
N TRP A 97 5.90 -6.48 0.55
CA TRP A 97 5.76 -5.17 1.17
C TRP A 97 5.35 -4.09 0.18
N TRP A 98 5.86 -4.14 -1.04
CA TRP A 98 5.43 -3.25 -2.10
C TRP A 98 3.93 -3.40 -2.39
N LEU A 99 3.45 -4.65 -2.54
CA LEU A 99 2.04 -4.97 -2.79
C LEU A 99 1.15 -4.54 -1.63
N PHE A 100 1.61 -4.72 -0.38
CA PHE A 100 0.90 -4.23 0.80
C PHE A 100 0.71 -2.71 0.75
N GLY A 101 1.73 -1.96 0.34
CA GLY A 101 1.62 -0.51 0.13
C GLY A 101 0.63 -0.15 -0.99
N VAL A 102 0.59 -0.90 -2.08
CA VAL A 102 -0.40 -0.72 -3.16
C VAL A 102 -1.83 -0.95 -2.65
N TRP A 103 -2.04 -1.91 -1.77
CA TRP A 103 -3.34 -2.11 -1.13
C TRP A 103 -3.75 -0.91 -0.26
N ILE A 104 -2.83 -0.33 0.51
CA ILE A 104 -3.08 0.89 1.28
C ILE A 104 -3.47 2.05 0.36
N ILE A 105 -2.82 2.20 -0.80
CA ILE A 105 -3.19 3.21 -1.81
C ILE A 105 -4.64 2.99 -2.28
N GLY A 106 -5.03 1.75 -2.55
CA GLY A 106 -6.40 1.39 -2.89
C GLY A 106 -7.41 1.84 -1.83
N LEU A 107 -7.08 1.65 -0.53
CA LEU A 107 -7.91 2.12 0.59
C LEU A 107 -7.97 3.64 0.66
N ILE A 108 -6.84 4.36 0.49
CA ILE A 108 -6.82 5.84 0.47
C ILE A 108 -7.77 6.35 -0.61
N VAL A 109 -7.69 5.81 -1.83
CA VAL A 109 -8.59 6.20 -2.94
C VAL A 109 -10.04 5.92 -2.60
N LEU A 110 -10.33 4.75 -2.06
CA LEU A 110 -11.69 4.35 -1.67
C LEU A 110 -12.29 5.33 -0.65
N PHE A 111 -11.60 5.55 0.46
CA PHE A 111 -12.09 6.44 1.51
C PHE A 111 -12.11 7.90 1.07
N SER A 112 -11.18 8.34 0.23
CA SER A 112 -11.18 9.70 -0.34
C SER A 112 -12.38 9.96 -1.23
N VAL A 113 -12.93 8.93 -1.87
CA VAL A 113 -14.18 9.04 -2.63
C VAL A 113 -15.40 8.92 -1.72
N LEU A 114 -15.37 8.09 -0.68
CA LEU A 114 -16.50 7.89 0.25
C LEU A 114 -16.71 9.12 1.16
N VAL A 115 -15.62 9.68 1.70
CA VAL A 115 -15.65 10.71 2.75
C VAL A 115 -15.01 11.99 2.21
N LYS A 116 -15.64 13.14 2.51
CA LYS A 116 -15.14 14.47 2.05
C LYS A 116 -14.10 15.08 2.99
N SER A 117 -13.86 14.51 4.18
CA SER A 117 -12.95 15.06 5.18
C SER A 117 -11.63 14.31 5.24
N TYR A 118 -10.54 15.06 5.38
CA TYR A 118 -9.18 14.52 5.56
C TYR A 118 -9.09 13.51 6.71
N THR A 119 -9.64 13.87 7.88
CA THR A 119 -9.66 13.00 9.07
C THR A 119 -10.45 11.73 8.83
N GLY A 120 -11.56 11.82 8.08
CA GLY A 120 -12.35 10.64 7.72
C GLY A 120 -11.59 9.65 6.82
N VAL A 121 -10.78 10.17 5.89
CA VAL A 121 -9.89 9.31 5.05
C VAL A 121 -8.83 8.64 5.89
N LEU A 122 -8.18 9.39 6.80
CA LEU A 122 -7.19 8.83 7.73
C LEU A 122 -7.78 7.72 8.60
N LEU A 123 -8.90 8.01 9.26
CA LEU A 123 -9.57 7.04 10.15
C LEU A 123 -10.10 5.83 9.39
N GLY A 124 -10.67 6.04 8.20
CA GLY A 124 -11.15 4.95 7.35
C GLY A 124 -10.02 4.04 6.89
N THR A 125 -8.93 4.61 6.36
CA THR A 125 -7.76 3.85 5.91
C THR A 125 -7.08 3.16 7.08
N GLY A 126 -6.73 3.89 8.15
CA GLY A 126 -6.08 3.34 9.33
C GLY A 126 -6.93 2.31 10.05
N GLY A 127 -8.23 2.58 10.22
CA GLY A 127 -9.18 1.66 10.83
C GLY A 127 -9.34 0.35 10.04
N SER A 128 -9.34 0.42 8.69
CA SER A 128 -9.39 -0.77 7.85
C SER A 128 -8.13 -1.62 7.99
N VAL A 129 -6.95 -0.99 7.99
CA VAL A 129 -5.66 -1.69 8.19
C VAL A 129 -5.61 -2.34 9.57
N LEU A 130 -6.00 -1.62 10.63
CA LEU A 130 -6.07 -2.15 11.99
C LEU A 130 -7.09 -3.29 12.10
N GLY A 131 -8.26 -3.15 11.48
CA GLY A 131 -9.29 -4.20 11.48
C GLY A 131 -8.79 -5.49 10.84
N VAL A 132 -8.14 -5.40 9.68
CA VAL A 132 -7.54 -6.57 9.01
C VAL A 132 -6.39 -7.14 9.84
N TYR A 133 -5.59 -6.29 10.49
CA TYR A 133 -4.52 -6.73 11.39
C TYR A 133 -5.07 -7.51 12.59
N LEU A 134 -6.18 -7.05 13.21
CA LEU A 134 -6.83 -7.78 14.30
C LEU A 134 -7.39 -9.14 13.85
N ILE A 135 -7.95 -9.20 12.64
CA ILE A 135 -8.42 -10.48 12.06
C ILE A 135 -7.26 -11.46 11.87
N SER A 136 -6.06 -10.97 11.55
CA SER A 136 -4.88 -11.83 11.34
C SER A 136 -4.38 -12.54 12.60
N PHE A 137 -4.81 -12.12 13.81
CA PHE A 137 -4.51 -12.85 15.05
C PHE A 137 -5.21 -14.22 15.11
N PHE A 138 -6.27 -14.44 14.33
CA PHE A 138 -6.89 -15.74 14.24
C PHE A 138 -6.07 -16.66 13.31
N PRO A 139 -5.54 -17.81 13.79
CA PRO A 139 -4.64 -18.66 12.99
C PRO A 139 -5.23 -19.15 11.67
N LYS A 140 -6.57 -19.33 11.63
CA LYS A 140 -7.29 -19.74 10.41
C LYS A 140 -7.42 -18.62 9.39
N ALA A 141 -7.47 -17.36 9.83
CA ALA A 141 -7.66 -16.20 8.97
C ALA A 141 -6.33 -15.63 8.46
N TRP A 142 -5.23 -15.88 9.17
CA TRP A 142 -3.91 -15.33 8.87
C TRP A 142 -3.52 -15.49 7.40
N LYS A 143 -3.68 -16.67 6.81
CA LYS A 143 -3.33 -16.96 5.40
C LYS A 143 -4.11 -16.17 4.37
N TYR A 144 -5.25 -15.58 4.76
CA TYR A 144 -6.17 -14.87 3.87
C TYR A 144 -6.10 -13.34 4.02
N THR A 145 -5.24 -12.83 4.88
CA THR A 145 -5.17 -11.39 5.16
C THR A 145 -3.97 -10.75 4.44
N PRO A 146 -4.12 -9.52 3.92
CA PRO A 146 -3.00 -8.75 3.37
C PRO A 146 -1.85 -8.52 4.36
N THR A 147 -2.14 -8.51 5.67
CA THR A 147 -1.14 -8.32 6.73
C THR A 147 -0.12 -9.46 6.81
N THR A 148 -0.43 -10.64 6.26
CA THR A 148 0.53 -11.74 6.10
C THR A 148 1.74 -11.32 5.26
N LEU A 149 1.54 -10.39 4.30
CA LEU A 149 2.62 -9.86 3.45
C LEU A 149 3.64 -9.01 4.23
N MET A 150 3.31 -8.60 5.47
CA MET A 150 4.24 -7.87 6.35
C MET A 150 5.28 -8.81 7.00
N GLU A 151 5.08 -10.12 6.94
CA GLU A 151 5.98 -11.10 7.55
C GLU A 151 7.20 -11.35 6.66
N SER A 152 8.19 -10.46 6.73
CA SER A 152 9.42 -10.58 5.96
C SER A 152 10.48 -11.45 6.61
N ALA A 153 10.48 -11.57 7.95
CA ALA A 153 11.55 -12.24 8.69
C ALA A 153 11.68 -13.74 8.31
N SER A 154 10.56 -14.45 8.22
CA SER A 154 10.53 -15.87 7.84
C SER A 154 10.98 -16.12 6.40
N LEU A 155 10.71 -15.17 5.48
CA LEU A 155 11.20 -15.22 4.10
C LEU A 155 12.70 -14.95 4.01
N LEU A 156 13.22 -13.95 4.74
CA LEU A 156 14.64 -13.61 4.73
C LEU A 156 15.53 -14.76 5.22
N ILE A 157 15.02 -15.52 6.21
CA ILE A 157 15.74 -16.66 6.80
C ILE A 157 15.48 -17.96 6.00
N GLY A 158 14.50 -17.95 5.07
CA GLY A 158 14.16 -19.14 4.27
C GLY A 158 13.35 -20.20 5.03
N THR A 159 12.70 -19.85 6.15
CA THR A 159 11.87 -20.79 6.93
C THR A 159 10.50 -21.04 6.33
N LYS A 160 10.01 -20.12 5.50
CA LYS A 160 8.74 -20.25 4.74
C LYS A 160 9.02 -20.14 3.25
N SER A 161 8.25 -20.89 2.45
CA SER A 161 8.31 -20.79 0.99
C SER A 161 7.44 -19.68 0.45
N ILE A 162 7.69 -19.25 -0.81
CA ILE A 162 6.89 -18.25 -1.52
C ILE A 162 5.45 -18.73 -1.69
N GLU A 163 5.25 -20.03 -1.85
CA GLU A 163 3.94 -20.66 -2.05
C GLU A 163 3.00 -20.45 -0.87
N ASP A 164 3.53 -20.35 0.36
CA ASP A 164 2.73 -20.13 1.56
C ASP A 164 1.99 -18.76 1.56
N TYR A 165 2.49 -17.83 0.77
CA TYR A 165 1.94 -16.46 0.64
C TYR A 165 1.05 -16.28 -0.60
N GLY A 166 0.99 -17.25 -1.51
CA GLY A 166 0.29 -17.12 -2.78
C GLY A 166 -1.18 -16.71 -2.64
N ILE A 167 -1.87 -17.26 -1.65
CA ILE A 167 -3.27 -16.92 -1.36
C ILE A 167 -3.40 -15.47 -0.87
N ALA A 168 -2.53 -15.04 0.04
CA ALA A 168 -2.53 -13.66 0.55
C ALA A 168 -2.23 -12.65 -0.55
N VAL A 169 -1.29 -12.93 -1.45
CA VAL A 169 -0.98 -12.12 -2.63
C VAL A 169 -2.22 -11.98 -3.53
N LEU A 170 -2.86 -13.09 -3.87
CA LEU A 170 -4.05 -13.10 -4.73
C LEU A 170 -5.19 -12.29 -4.11
N ILE A 171 -5.49 -12.51 -2.82
CA ILE A 171 -6.53 -11.77 -2.09
C ILE A 171 -6.19 -10.28 -2.05
N THR A 172 -4.93 -9.91 -1.82
CA THR A 172 -4.52 -8.51 -1.78
C THR A 172 -4.74 -7.83 -3.13
N ILE A 173 -4.38 -8.48 -4.23
CA ILE A 173 -4.64 -7.98 -5.59
C ILE A 173 -6.15 -7.80 -5.83
N LEU A 174 -6.96 -8.80 -5.46
CA LEU A 174 -8.41 -8.72 -5.58
C LEU A 174 -8.98 -7.55 -4.77
N LEU A 175 -8.52 -7.33 -3.56
CA LEU A 175 -8.93 -6.21 -2.72
C LEU A 175 -8.57 -4.85 -3.35
N VAL A 176 -7.39 -4.71 -3.96
CA VAL A 176 -7.01 -3.48 -4.70
C VAL A 176 -7.98 -3.24 -5.84
N VAL A 177 -8.28 -4.26 -6.64
CA VAL A 177 -9.22 -4.16 -7.76
C VAL A 177 -10.62 -3.78 -7.28
N ILE A 178 -11.11 -4.43 -6.22
CA ILE A 178 -12.41 -4.12 -5.60
C ILE A 178 -12.45 -2.67 -5.12
N CYS A 179 -11.42 -2.20 -4.41
CA CYS A 179 -11.33 -0.81 -3.96
C CYS A 179 -11.44 0.18 -5.14
N LEU A 180 -10.77 -0.10 -6.25
CA LEU A 180 -10.83 0.75 -7.44
C LEU A 180 -12.21 0.72 -8.12
N ILE A 181 -12.81 -0.44 -8.29
CA ILE A 181 -14.15 -0.59 -8.88
C ILE A 181 -15.19 0.14 -8.05
N VAL A 182 -15.17 -0.06 -6.72
CA VAL A 182 -16.08 0.63 -5.80
C VAL A 182 -15.87 2.14 -5.84
N SER A 183 -14.62 2.60 -5.85
CA SER A 183 -14.29 4.03 -5.94
C SER A 183 -14.86 4.67 -7.21
N ILE A 184 -14.72 4.01 -8.35
CA ILE A 184 -15.25 4.49 -9.64
C ILE A 184 -16.79 4.51 -9.61
N THR A 185 -17.40 3.45 -9.10
CA THR A 185 -18.87 3.32 -9.03
C THR A 185 -19.47 4.39 -8.14
N VAL A 186 -18.88 4.62 -6.96
CA VAL A 186 -19.32 5.66 -6.03
C VAL A 186 -19.12 7.05 -6.64
N MET A 187 -17.97 7.31 -7.26
CA MET A 187 -17.67 8.58 -7.90
C MET A 187 -18.66 8.89 -9.04
N ASN A 188 -19.08 7.87 -9.81
CA ASN A 188 -20.05 8.04 -10.90
C ASN A 188 -21.47 8.39 -10.39
N ARG A 189 -21.83 7.89 -9.20
CA ARG A 189 -23.16 8.15 -8.59
C ARG A 189 -23.22 9.43 -7.77
N LYS A 190 -22.07 10.01 -7.41
CA LYS A 190 -22.02 11.23 -6.61
C LYS A 190 -22.59 12.43 -7.41
N GLN A 191 -23.65 13.05 -6.93
CA GLN A 191 -24.06 14.39 -7.37
C GLN A 191 -23.11 15.39 -6.73
N LEU A 192 -22.29 16.07 -7.53
CA LEU A 192 -21.33 17.09 -7.14
C LEU A 192 -21.87 18.45 -7.42
#